data_d6a20cd4e4421d2406e8cd21bbef26d5
#
_entry.id   d6a20cd4e4421d2406e8cd21bbef26d5
#
_cell.length_a   1.000
_cell.length_b   1.000
_cell.length_c   1.000
_cell.angle_alpha   90.00
_cell.angle_beta   90.00
_cell.angle_gamma   90.00
#
_symmetry.space_group_name_H-M   'P 1'
#
loop_
_entity.id
_entity.type
_entity.pdbx_description
1 polymer ?
#
loop_
_entity_poly.entity_id
_entity_poly.type
_entity_poly.pdbx_seq_one_letter_code
_entity_poly.pdbx_strand_id
1 'polypeptide(L)'
;TEKALEIWKSVIERYPRSRVRFTAHMKLGKYYLDRERAYDRARTHFEEVTIEDNRDDDQRAEALLNVGVCHYWSRLYGKCFQVMRDVIEEFPVSPQVNQAYYYIGLGHFQQGHYSRAIEALEKVGTTLTDEDSNNEKLEAGKRFFVKVEDADLAVLDAEDSVDVVCKSSGGDEEVVKCFPIGRNVRIVLGSVQTGLGVPRPNNGTLEVKGGDTVQVLYTDSHTEDKQVDVEVL
;
A
#
# COMPACT_ATOMS: atom_id res chain seq x y z
N THR A 1 24.44 15.02 20.74
CA THR A 1 24.49 13.93 19.73
C THR A 1 25.48 12.84 20.16
N GLU A 2 26.75 13.18 20.53
CA GLU A 2 27.75 12.19 21.00
C GLU A 2 27.26 11.42 22.23
N LYS A 3 26.77 12.14 23.24
CA LYS A 3 26.23 11.50 24.45
C LYS A 3 25.13 10.49 24.16
N ALA A 4 24.26 10.75 23.16
CA ALA A 4 23.21 9.80 22.78
C ALA A 4 23.79 8.53 22.17
N LEU A 5 24.82 8.66 21.33
CA LEU A 5 25.52 7.51 20.73
C LEU A 5 26.19 6.64 21.79
N GLU A 6 26.86 7.27 22.78
CA GLU A 6 27.48 6.58 23.90
C GLU A 6 26.44 5.81 24.74
N ILE A 7 25.29 6.43 24.98
CA ILE A 7 24.18 5.79 25.71
C ILE A 7 23.68 4.55 24.93
N TRP A 8 23.39 4.67 23.64
CA TRP A 8 22.88 3.55 22.85
C TRP A 8 23.91 2.40 22.76
N LYS A 9 25.20 2.71 22.58
CA LYS A 9 26.28 1.70 22.64
C LYS A 9 26.32 1.02 24.01
N SER A 10 26.27 1.81 25.09
CA SER A 10 26.25 1.29 26.45
C SER A 10 25.04 0.40 26.74
N VAL A 11 23.85 0.70 26.16
CA VAL A 11 22.67 -0.14 26.29
C VAL A 11 22.89 -1.51 25.64
N ILE A 12 23.45 -1.55 24.45
CA ILE A 12 23.73 -2.81 23.75
C ILE A 12 24.74 -3.66 24.54
N GLU A 13 25.81 -3.05 25.02
CA GLU A 13 26.88 -3.74 25.77
C GLU A 13 26.40 -4.27 27.13
N ARG A 14 25.64 -3.45 27.88
CA ARG A 14 25.21 -3.80 29.25
C ARG A 14 23.97 -4.67 29.30
N TYR A 15 23.11 -4.58 28.30
CA TYR A 15 21.81 -5.27 28.29
C TYR A 15 21.58 -6.08 26.99
N PRO A 16 22.51 -7.00 26.61
CA PRO A 16 22.46 -7.72 25.34
C PRO A 16 21.26 -8.67 25.19
N ARG A 17 20.60 -9.01 26.31
CA ARG A 17 19.40 -9.87 26.31
C ARG A 17 18.10 -9.08 26.46
N SER A 18 18.17 -7.78 26.66
CA SER A 18 16.99 -6.93 26.80
C SER A 18 16.43 -6.54 25.44
N ARG A 19 15.12 -6.47 25.31
CA ARG A 19 14.45 -5.96 24.08
C ARG A 19 14.83 -4.51 23.76
N VAL A 20 15.24 -3.72 24.75
CA VAL A 20 15.70 -2.33 24.55
C VAL A 20 16.92 -2.26 23.63
N ARG A 21 17.70 -3.34 23.51
CA ARG A 21 18.81 -3.41 22.56
C ARG A 21 18.35 -3.14 21.12
N PHE A 22 17.19 -3.64 20.72
CA PHE A 22 16.67 -3.45 19.36
C PHE A 22 16.40 -1.98 19.06
N THR A 23 15.79 -1.27 20.01
CA THR A 23 15.62 0.19 19.90
C THR A 23 16.95 0.92 19.81
N ALA A 24 17.96 0.50 20.60
CA ALA A 24 19.29 1.10 20.53
C ALA A 24 19.96 0.83 19.17
N HIS A 25 19.88 -0.38 18.64
CA HIS A 25 20.35 -0.71 17.29
C HIS A 25 19.63 0.10 16.21
N MET A 26 18.30 0.25 16.27
CA MET A 26 17.53 1.11 15.35
C MET A 26 18.03 2.55 15.36
N LYS A 27 18.27 3.13 16.54
CA LYS A 27 18.77 4.51 16.67
C LYS A 27 20.19 4.68 16.13
N LEU A 28 21.07 3.72 16.40
CA LEU A 28 22.44 3.73 15.84
C LEU A 28 22.41 3.54 14.33
N GLY A 29 21.61 2.59 13.83
CA GLY A 29 21.45 2.37 12.39
C GLY A 29 20.99 3.64 11.66
N LYS A 30 19.94 4.30 12.17
CA LYS A 30 19.46 5.57 11.61
C LYS A 30 20.52 6.68 11.67
N TYR A 31 21.27 6.77 12.75
CA TYR A 31 22.35 7.74 12.84
C TYR A 31 23.43 7.50 11.78
N TYR A 32 23.89 6.27 11.62
CA TYR A 32 24.91 5.92 10.61
C TYR A 32 24.38 6.09 9.18
N LEU A 33 23.10 5.84 8.93
CA LEU A 33 22.45 6.03 7.63
C LEU A 33 22.35 7.52 7.28
N ASP A 34 21.76 8.32 8.16
CA ASP A 34 21.33 9.69 7.84
C ASP A 34 22.43 10.73 8.03
N ARG A 35 23.28 10.55 9.04
CA ARG A 35 24.28 11.54 9.42
C ARG A 35 25.67 11.22 8.90
N GLU A 36 26.11 9.99 9.07
CA GLU A 36 27.45 9.59 8.63
C GLU A 36 27.49 9.03 7.23
N ARG A 37 26.33 8.62 6.67
CA ARG A 37 26.23 7.90 5.39
C ARG A 37 27.12 6.65 5.35
N ALA A 38 27.34 6.05 6.51
CA ALA A 38 28.12 4.84 6.70
C ALA A 38 27.24 3.61 6.53
N TYR A 39 26.83 3.33 5.29
CA TYR A 39 25.79 2.37 4.94
C TYR A 39 26.08 0.96 5.46
N ASP A 40 27.31 0.50 5.44
CA ASP A 40 27.66 -0.81 5.97
C ASP A 40 27.49 -0.90 7.50
N ARG A 41 27.86 0.16 8.23
CA ARG A 41 27.65 0.21 9.68
C ARG A 41 26.17 0.30 10.01
N ALA A 42 25.45 1.12 9.29
CA ALA A 42 23.99 1.23 9.44
C ALA A 42 23.31 -0.13 9.24
N ARG A 43 23.67 -0.82 8.17
CA ARG A 43 23.14 -2.14 7.84
C ARG A 43 23.38 -3.16 8.96
N THR A 44 24.61 -3.26 9.48
CA THR A 44 24.92 -4.18 10.59
C THR A 44 24.00 -3.94 11.78
N HIS A 45 23.72 -2.68 12.12
CA HIS A 45 22.81 -2.38 13.21
C HIS A 45 21.36 -2.75 12.89
N PHE A 46 20.87 -2.53 11.67
CA PHE A 46 19.52 -2.92 11.29
C PHE A 46 19.36 -4.44 11.23
N GLU A 47 20.35 -5.18 10.73
CA GLU A 47 20.34 -6.65 10.69
C GLU A 47 20.17 -7.26 12.10
N GLU A 48 20.72 -6.65 13.14
CA GLU A 48 20.52 -7.08 14.53
C GLU A 48 19.07 -6.90 15.03
N VAL A 49 18.25 -6.14 14.32
CA VAL A 49 16.84 -5.89 14.68
C VAL A 49 15.89 -6.82 13.92
N THR A 50 16.31 -7.34 12.76
CA THR A 50 15.47 -8.21 11.91
C THR A 50 15.33 -9.63 12.44
N ILE A 51 16.09 -10.01 13.47
CA ILE A 51 16.11 -11.37 14.02
C ILE A 51 14.79 -11.78 14.70
N GLU A 52 14.49 -13.06 14.72
CA GLU A 52 13.25 -13.62 15.29
C GLU A 52 13.07 -13.37 16.81
N ASP A 53 14.15 -13.15 17.55
CA ASP A 53 14.11 -12.73 18.95
C ASP A 53 13.37 -11.39 19.18
N ASN A 54 13.34 -10.55 18.15
CA ASN A 54 12.54 -9.34 18.13
C ASN A 54 11.10 -9.70 17.71
N ARG A 55 10.18 -9.63 18.65
CA ARG A 55 8.75 -9.95 18.43
C ARG A 55 7.91 -8.73 18.04
N ASP A 56 8.55 -7.62 17.77
CA ASP A 56 7.91 -6.39 17.27
C ASP A 56 8.03 -6.39 15.73
N ASP A 57 6.99 -6.84 15.09
CA ASP A 57 6.96 -6.99 13.62
C ASP A 57 7.06 -5.63 12.91
N ASP A 58 6.52 -4.56 13.47
CA ASP A 58 6.66 -3.21 12.92
C ASP A 58 8.12 -2.76 12.94
N GLN A 59 8.80 -3.02 14.06
CA GLN A 59 10.21 -2.69 14.19
C GLN A 59 11.10 -3.58 13.30
N ARG A 60 10.74 -4.86 13.12
CA ARG A 60 11.42 -5.77 12.19
C ARG A 60 11.25 -5.32 10.75
N ALA A 61 10.02 -4.98 10.35
CA ALA A 61 9.71 -4.49 9.01
C ALA A 61 10.48 -3.19 8.71
N GLU A 62 10.49 -2.24 9.65
CA GLU A 62 11.25 -1.00 9.50
C GLU A 62 12.76 -1.26 9.40
N ALA A 63 13.30 -2.16 10.19
CA ALA A 63 14.71 -2.53 10.15
C ALA A 63 15.08 -3.17 8.81
N LEU A 64 14.28 -4.14 8.35
CA LEU A 64 14.49 -4.84 7.08
C LEU A 64 14.43 -3.87 5.90
N LEU A 65 13.45 -2.96 5.88
CA LEU A 65 13.39 -1.87 4.91
C LEU A 65 14.70 -1.07 4.88
N ASN A 66 15.20 -0.67 6.06
CA ASN A 66 16.43 0.13 6.16
C ASN A 66 17.69 -0.65 5.73
N VAL A 67 17.74 -1.97 5.89
CA VAL A 67 18.77 -2.83 5.27
C VAL A 67 18.74 -2.67 3.75
N GLY A 68 17.56 -2.75 3.14
CA GLY A 68 17.40 -2.55 1.71
C GLY A 68 17.77 -1.13 1.26
N VAL A 69 17.45 -0.10 2.06
CA VAL A 69 17.84 1.30 1.81
C VAL A 69 19.37 1.45 1.84
N CYS A 70 20.06 0.81 2.79
CA CYS A 70 21.52 0.78 2.83
C CYS A 70 22.12 0.18 1.55
N HIS A 71 21.52 -0.92 1.05
CA HIS A 71 21.94 -1.51 -0.23
C HIS A 71 21.68 -0.60 -1.43
N TYR A 72 20.57 0.13 -1.44
CA TYR A 72 20.26 1.12 -2.48
C TYR A 72 21.32 2.20 -2.55
N TRP A 73 21.66 2.84 -1.42
CA TRP A 73 22.67 3.89 -1.37
C TRP A 73 24.08 3.38 -1.64
N SER A 74 24.36 2.12 -1.35
CA SER A 74 25.60 1.44 -1.73
C SER A 74 25.62 1.02 -3.22
N ARG A 75 24.56 1.34 -4.00
CA ARG A 75 24.38 0.94 -5.41
C ARG A 75 24.33 -0.57 -5.64
N LEU A 76 24.06 -1.34 -4.61
CA LEU A 76 23.88 -2.79 -4.67
C LEU A 76 22.42 -3.13 -4.97
N TYR A 77 21.91 -2.67 -6.14
CA TYR A 77 20.48 -2.71 -6.48
C TYR A 77 19.90 -4.13 -6.45
N GLY A 78 20.65 -5.14 -6.89
CA GLY A 78 20.19 -6.52 -6.84
C GLY A 78 19.89 -7.01 -5.42
N LYS A 79 20.75 -6.66 -4.43
CA LYS A 79 20.50 -6.96 -3.02
C LYS A 79 19.36 -6.11 -2.45
N CYS A 80 19.30 -4.83 -2.84
CA CYS A 80 18.18 -3.98 -2.49
C CYS A 80 16.84 -4.61 -2.91
N PHE A 81 16.71 -5.04 -4.16
CA PHE A 81 15.48 -5.65 -4.66
C PHE A 81 15.11 -6.94 -3.94
N GLN A 82 16.09 -7.74 -3.56
CA GLN A 82 15.84 -8.95 -2.78
C GLN A 82 15.25 -8.58 -1.42
N VAL A 83 15.93 -7.73 -0.65
CA VAL A 83 15.49 -7.32 0.68
C VAL A 83 14.12 -6.60 0.64
N MET A 84 13.88 -5.76 -0.38
CA MET A 84 12.59 -5.10 -0.51
C MET A 84 11.45 -6.08 -0.80
N ARG A 85 11.71 -7.17 -1.54
CA ARG A 85 10.72 -8.26 -1.70
C ARG A 85 10.50 -8.99 -0.39
N ASP A 86 11.55 -9.25 0.37
CA ASP A 86 11.42 -9.88 1.69
C ASP A 86 10.52 -9.02 2.61
N VAL A 87 10.62 -7.68 2.58
CA VAL A 87 9.69 -6.78 3.32
C VAL A 87 8.25 -6.99 2.87
N ILE A 88 8.00 -7.07 1.55
CA ILE A 88 6.66 -7.22 0.99
C ILE A 88 6.05 -8.59 1.34
N GLU A 89 6.88 -9.64 1.34
CA GLU A 89 6.43 -11.02 1.56
C GLU A 89 6.25 -11.32 3.06
N GLU A 90 7.17 -10.87 3.92
CA GLU A 90 7.12 -11.15 5.35
C GLU A 90 6.16 -10.23 6.12
N PHE A 91 6.00 -8.97 5.63
CA PHE A 91 5.20 -7.96 6.33
C PHE A 91 4.19 -7.28 5.39
N PRO A 92 3.28 -8.05 4.74
CA PRO A 92 2.42 -7.55 3.66
C PRO A 92 1.46 -6.41 4.05
N VAL A 93 1.09 -6.32 5.32
CA VAL A 93 0.19 -5.28 5.87
C VAL A 93 0.95 -4.08 6.48
N SER A 94 2.28 -4.14 6.51
CA SER A 94 3.10 -3.07 7.09
C SER A 94 3.13 -1.83 6.17
N PRO A 95 3.09 -0.60 6.72
CA PRO A 95 3.26 0.64 5.96
C PRO A 95 4.61 0.71 5.22
N GLN A 96 5.59 -0.12 5.62
CA GLN A 96 6.90 -0.22 5.00
C GLN A 96 6.85 -0.78 3.57
N VAL A 97 5.80 -1.52 3.22
CA VAL A 97 5.61 -2.12 1.89
C VAL A 97 5.56 -1.05 0.79
N ASN A 98 4.91 0.08 1.04
CA ASN A 98 4.89 1.20 0.10
C ASN A 98 6.29 1.75 -0.16
N GLN A 99 7.10 1.87 0.88
CA GLN A 99 8.50 2.31 0.73
C GLN A 99 9.35 1.25 0.03
N ALA A 100 9.09 -0.03 0.25
CA ALA A 100 9.77 -1.11 -0.46
C ALA A 100 9.52 -1.03 -1.97
N TYR A 101 8.27 -0.89 -2.41
CA TYR A 101 7.96 -0.67 -3.83
C TYR A 101 8.60 0.60 -4.39
N TYR A 102 8.62 1.68 -3.62
CA TYR A 102 9.26 2.92 -4.03
C TYR A 102 10.77 2.74 -4.29
N TYR A 103 11.51 2.08 -3.39
CA TYR A 103 12.93 1.81 -3.59
C TYR A 103 13.22 0.80 -4.70
N ILE A 104 12.34 -0.19 -4.94
CA ILE A 104 12.41 -1.06 -6.12
C ILE A 104 12.31 -0.21 -7.39
N GLY A 105 11.31 0.68 -7.45
CA GLY A 105 11.11 1.58 -8.58
C GLY A 105 12.30 2.50 -8.82
N LEU A 106 12.82 3.15 -7.77
CA LEU A 106 14.01 3.99 -7.86
C LEU A 106 15.25 3.21 -8.32
N GLY A 107 15.44 1.99 -7.80
CA GLY A 107 16.57 1.15 -8.19
C GLY A 107 16.52 0.75 -9.67
N HIS A 108 15.35 0.39 -10.19
CA HIS A 108 15.15 0.12 -11.61
C HIS A 108 15.35 1.37 -12.46
N PHE A 109 14.87 2.52 -12.00
CA PHE A 109 15.09 3.81 -12.67
C PHE A 109 16.58 4.12 -12.80
N GLN A 110 17.36 3.96 -11.72
CA GLN A 110 18.81 4.17 -11.72
C GLN A 110 19.57 3.23 -12.68
N GLN A 111 19.00 2.06 -12.97
CA GLN A 111 19.55 1.10 -13.92
C GLN A 111 19.06 1.31 -15.36
N GLY A 112 18.20 2.30 -15.61
CA GLY A 112 17.59 2.55 -16.92
C GLY A 112 16.46 1.58 -17.30
N HIS A 113 16.00 0.76 -16.37
CA HIS A 113 14.90 -0.18 -16.58
C HIS A 113 13.55 0.49 -16.35
N TYR A 114 13.19 1.44 -17.21
CA TYR A 114 12.07 2.35 -17.00
C TYR A 114 10.71 1.65 -16.88
N SER A 115 10.44 0.63 -17.70
CA SER A 115 9.17 -0.13 -17.61
C SER A 115 9.00 -0.78 -16.23
N ARG A 116 10.06 -1.42 -15.71
CA ARG A 116 10.02 -2.04 -14.38
C ARG A 116 9.95 -1.00 -13.26
N ALA A 117 10.54 0.18 -13.47
CA ALA A 117 10.44 1.28 -12.52
C ALA A 117 8.98 1.75 -12.40
N ILE A 118 8.28 1.91 -13.54
CA ILE A 118 6.85 2.29 -13.58
C ILE A 118 6.01 1.22 -12.87
N GLU A 119 6.16 -0.06 -13.23
CA GLU A 119 5.43 -1.17 -12.62
C GLU A 119 5.57 -1.22 -11.09
N ALA A 120 6.76 -0.92 -10.57
CA ALA A 120 6.99 -0.89 -9.14
C ALA A 120 6.39 0.37 -8.49
N LEU A 121 6.53 1.54 -9.12
CA LEU A 121 6.02 2.80 -8.58
C LEU A 121 4.48 2.88 -8.61
N GLU A 122 3.82 2.21 -9.55
CA GLU A 122 2.35 2.09 -9.60
C GLU A 122 1.78 1.33 -8.40
N LYS A 123 2.59 0.47 -7.78
CA LYS A 123 2.18 -0.26 -6.58
C LYS A 123 2.31 0.55 -5.28
N VAL A 124 2.95 1.70 -5.32
CA VAL A 124 3.05 2.57 -4.14
C VAL A 124 1.69 3.17 -3.81
N GLY A 125 1.22 2.97 -2.58
CA GLY A 125 -0.10 3.42 -2.13
C GLY A 125 -1.25 2.46 -2.45
N THR A 126 -0.95 1.29 -3.05
CA THR A 126 -1.98 0.25 -3.31
C THR A 126 -2.00 -0.85 -2.24
N THR A 127 -1.08 -0.80 -1.28
CA THR A 127 -0.98 -1.82 -0.22
C THR A 127 -1.98 -1.54 0.88
N LEU A 128 -2.64 -2.62 1.32
CA LEU A 128 -3.57 -2.59 2.46
C LEU A 128 -2.76 -2.45 3.75
N THR A 129 -3.01 -1.41 4.52
CA THR A 129 -2.62 -1.36 5.93
C THR A 129 -3.78 -1.84 6.78
N ASP A 130 -3.55 -2.38 7.98
CA ASP A 130 -4.62 -2.88 8.87
C ASP A 130 -5.71 -1.82 9.17
N GLU A 131 -5.37 -0.55 9.08
CA GLU A 131 -6.31 0.57 9.25
C GLU A 131 -7.01 0.97 7.95
N ASP A 132 -6.45 0.60 6.79
CA ASP A 132 -6.91 1.02 5.45
C ASP A 132 -7.51 -0.12 4.63
N SER A 133 -7.77 -1.30 5.23
CA SER A 133 -8.19 -2.49 4.50
C SER A 133 -9.47 -2.33 3.66
N ASN A 134 -10.17 -1.20 3.80
CA ASN A 134 -11.34 -0.83 2.99
C ASN A 134 -11.43 0.68 2.65
N ASN A 135 -10.41 1.48 2.95
CA ASN A 135 -10.49 2.95 2.79
C ASN A 135 -9.42 3.47 1.84
N GLU A 136 -9.69 3.44 0.54
CA GLU A 136 -8.92 4.21 -0.42
C GLU A 136 -9.18 5.72 -0.23
N LYS A 137 -8.13 6.55 -0.29
CA LYS A 137 -8.28 8.00 -0.16
C LYS A 137 -8.79 8.61 -1.46
N LEU A 138 -9.98 9.16 -1.43
CA LEU A 138 -10.60 9.86 -2.54
C LEU A 138 -10.33 11.37 -2.43
N GLU A 139 -9.84 11.98 -3.52
CA GLU A 139 -9.71 13.42 -3.63
C GLU A 139 -10.91 14.02 -4.36
N ALA A 140 -11.60 14.97 -3.70
CA ALA A 140 -12.69 15.69 -4.33
C ALA A 140 -12.21 16.48 -5.57
N GLY A 141 -12.99 16.46 -6.63
CA GLY A 141 -12.66 17.07 -7.91
C GLY A 141 -11.94 16.15 -8.90
N LYS A 142 -11.56 14.94 -8.47
CA LYS A 142 -11.03 13.91 -9.35
C LYS A 142 -12.11 12.91 -9.76
N ARG A 143 -11.83 12.13 -10.79
CA ARG A 143 -12.71 11.04 -11.21
C ARG A 143 -12.43 9.82 -10.35
N PHE A 144 -13.49 9.29 -9.74
CA PHE A 144 -13.46 8.07 -8.97
C PHE A 144 -13.79 6.88 -9.89
N PHE A 145 -12.95 5.86 -9.88
CA PHE A 145 -13.12 4.66 -10.67
C PHE A 145 -13.58 3.52 -9.78
N VAL A 146 -14.60 2.80 -10.24
CA VAL A 146 -15.15 1.63 -9.57
C VAL A 146 -14.85 0.40 -10.41
N LYS A 147 -14.15 -0.57 -9.83
CA LYS A 147 -13.89 -1.88 -10.43
C LYS A 147 -14.65 -2.93 -9.64
N VAL A 148 -15.44 -3.74 -10.33
CA VAL A 148 -16.03 -4.96 -9.77
C VAL A 148 -15.40 -6.15 -10.47
N GLU A 149 -14.97 -7.13 -9.69
CA GLU A 149 -14.42 -8.39 -10.17
C GLU A 149 -15.24 -9.53 -9.60
N ASP A 150 -15.96 -10.20 -10.49
CA ASP A 150 -16.90 -11.26 -10.14
C ASP A 150 -16.87 -12.31 -11.24
N ALA A 151 -16.83 -13.59 -10.85
CA ALA A 151 -16.78 -14.72 -11.79
C ALA A 151 -18.06 -14.85 -12.61
N ASP A 152 -19.20 -14.50 -12.03
CA ASP A 152 -20.53 -14.67 -12.62
C ASP A 152 -20.85 -13.59 -13.65
N LEU A 153 -20.10 -12.50 -13.68
CA LEU A 153 -20.16 -11.49 -14.75
C LEU A 153 -19.77 -12.03 -16.14
N ALA A 154 -19.20 -13.24 -16.20
CA ALA A 154 -18.83 -13.89 -17.48
C ALA A 154 -20.04 -14.13 -18.41
N VAL A 155 -21.27 -14.01 -17.92
CA VAL A 155 -22.51 -14.13 -18.70
C VAL A 155 -22.97 -12.83 -19.35
N LEU A 156 -22.31 -11.70 -19.05
CA LEU A 156 -22.65 -10.40 -19.64
C LEU A 156 -22.13 -10.26 -21.07
N ASP A 157 -22.94 -9.67 -21.91
CA ASP A 157 -22.51 -9.23 -23.24
C ASP A 157 -21.75 -7.89 -23.16
N ALA A 158 -20.98 -7.57 -24.19
CA ALA A 158 -20.13 -6.36 -24.23
C ALA A 158 -20.91 -5.04 -24.11
N GLU A 159 -22.21 -5.06 -24.39
CA GLU A 159 -23.10 -3.89 -24.30
C GLU A 159 -23.85 -3.81 -22.97
N ASP A 160 -23.79 -4.86 -22.15
CA ASP A 160 -24.42 -4.88 -20.84
C ASP A 160 -23.64 -4.03 -19.83
N SER A 161 -24.33 -3.55 -18.83
CA SER A 161 -23.72 -2.80 -17.73
C SER A 161 -24.24 -3.26 -16.39
N VAL A 162 -23.39 -3.17 -15.38
CA VAL A 162 -23.73 -3.42 -13.98
C VAL A 162 -23.84 -2.09 -13.26
N ASP A 163 -24.90 -1.90 -12.50
CA ASP A 163 -25.12 -0.72 -11.71
C ASP A 163 -24.48 -0.88 -10.31
N VAL A 164 -23.63 0.04 -9.95
CA VAL A 164 -22.98 0.10 -8.64
C VAL A 164 -23.35 1.42 -7.97
N VAL A 165 -23.80 1.35 -6.73
CA VAL A 165 -24.23 2.52 -5.98
C VAL A 165 -23.09 3.05 -5.14
N CYS A 166 -22.73 4.31 -5.33
CA CYS A 166 -21.73 5.03 -4.52
C CYS A 166 -22.46 5.98 -3.58
N LYS A 167 -22.25 5.83 -2.26
CA LYS A 167 -22.86 6.68 -1.22
C LYS A 167 -21.81 7.41 -0.43
N SER A 168 -21.94 8.72 -0.31
CA SER A 168 -21.12 9.50 0.61
C SER A 168 -21.77 9.60 2.00
N SER A 169 -20.95 9.62 3.06
CA SER A 169 -21.46 9.89 4.42
C SER A 169 -22.08 11.28 4.56
N GLY A 170 -21.78 12.18 3.63
CA GLY A 170 -22.41 13.49 3.50
C GLY A 170 -23.86 13.46 3.03
N GLY A 171 -24.36 12.27 2.58
CA GLY A 171 -25.75 12.05 2.17
C GLY A 171 -25.97 12.12 0.67
N ASP A 172 -24.93 12.07 -0.14
CA ASP A 172 -25.04 11.96 -1.59
C ASP A 172 -25.01 10.51 -2.06
N GLU A 173 -25.70 10.23 -3.16
CA GLU A 173 -25.83 8.88 -3.74
C GLU A 173 -25.84 8.96 -5.26
N GLU A 174 -24.90 8.22 -5.90
CA GLU A 174 -24.77 8.16 -7.34
C GLU A 174 -24.77 6.69 -7.83
N VAL A 175 -25.51 6.45 -8.92
CA VAL A 175 -25.48 5.15 -9.61
C VAL A 175 -24.45 5.19 -10.72
N VAL A 176 -23.42 4.35 -10.58
CA VAL A 176 -22.32 4.23 -11.52
C VAL A 176 -22.52 3.03 -12.41
N LYS A 177 -22.64 3.24 -13.72
CA LYS A 177 -22.68 2.16 -14.69
C LYS A 177 -21.28 1.64 -14.96
N CYS A 178 -21.08 0.35 -14.68
CA CYS A 178 -19.83 -0.35 -14.90
C CYS A 178 -19.96 -1.26 -16.12
N PHE A 179 -19.06 -1.13 -17.08
CA PHE A 179 -19.05 -1.86 -18.32
C PHE A 179 -17.94 -2.91 -18.35
N PRO A 180 -18.14 -4.04 -19.03
CA PRO A 180 -17.13 -5.06 -19.21
C PRO A 180 -15.84 -4.54 -19.85
N ILE A 181 -14.70 -4.95 -19.31
CA ILE A 181 -13.40 -4.65 -19.90
C ILE A 181 -12.70 -5.94 -20.34
N GLY A 182 -12.31 -5.99 -21.61
CA GLY A 182 -11.59 -7.13 -22.18
C GLY A 182 -12.48 -8.23 -22.75
N ARG A 183 -11.87 -9.37 -23.12
CA ARG A 183 -12.55 -10.51 -23.77
C ARG A 183 -13.12 -11.52 -22.76
N ASN A 184 -12.62 -11.54 -21.53
CA ASN A 184 -13.15 -12.36 -20.44
C ASN A 184 -13.86 -11.43 -19.46
N VAL A 185 -15.17 -11.38 -19.57
CA VAL A 185 -15.99 -10.47 -18.78
C VAL A 185 -16.14 -11.00 -17.35
N ARG A 186 -15.09 -10.85 -16.56
CA ARG A 186 -15.12 -11.04 -15.11
C ARG A 186 -14.86 -9.74 -14.36
N ILE A 187 -14.58 -8.69 -15.12
CA ILE A 187 -14.21 -7.38 -14.58
C ILE A 187 -15.05 -6.34 -15.31
N VAL A 188 -15.80 -5.55 -14.55
CA VAL A 188 -16.48 -4.37 -15.05
C VAL A 188 -15.86 -3.12 -14.43
N LEU A 189 -15.81 -2.05 -15.18
CA LEU A 189 -15.24 -0.76 -14.76
C LEU A 189 -16.24 0.34 -15.02
N GLY A 190 -16.45 1.17 -14.03
CA GLY A 190 -17.22 2.41 -14.11
C GLY A 190 -16.47 3.60 -13.54
N SER A 191 -17.02 4.77 -13.68
CA SER A 191 -16.45 5.95 -13.04
C SER A 191 -17.48 7.04 -12.81
N VAL A 192 -17.31 7.78 -11.73
CA VAL A 192 -18.12 8.96 -11.39
C VAL A 192 -17.20 10.15 -11.12
N GLN A 193 -17.63 11.35 -11.50
CA GLN A 193 -16.93 12.57 -11.15
C GLN A 193 -17.18 12.87 -9.67
N THR A 194 -16.14 13.28 -8.92
CA THR A 194 -16.33 13.76 -7.57
C THR A 194 -16.26 15.27 -7.51
N GLY A 195 -16.95 15.88 -6.55
CA GLY A 195 -16.99 17.34 -6.39
C GLY A 195 -17.14 17.75 -4.94
N LEU A 196 -16.75 18.99 -4.64
CA LEU A 196 -17.09 19.63 -3.37
C LEU A 196 -18.45 20.32 -3.52
N GLY A 197 -19.41 19.93 -2.72
CA GLY A 197 -20.73 20.56 -2.86
C GLY A 197 -21.75 20.13 -1.81
N VAL A 198 -22.98 20.53 -2.08
CA VAL A 198 -24.15 20.06 -1.34
C VAL A 198 -24.66 18.81 -2.05
N PRO A 199 -24.92 17.72 -1.32
CA PRO A 199 -25.40 16.46 -1.89
C PRO A 199 -26.60 16.64 -2.82
N ARG A 200 -26.51 16.06 -4.02
CA ARG A 200 -27.56 16.06 -5.04
C ARG A 200 -27.64 14.70 -5.72
N PRO A 201 -28.35 13.73 -5.14
CA PRO A 201 -28.39 12.37 -5.63
C PRO A 201 -28.72 12.25 -7.12
N ASN A 202 -28.02 11.35 -7.82
CA ASN A 202 -28.21 11.01 -9.22
C ASN A 202 -28.03 12.20 -10.20
N ASN A 203 -27.07 13.07 -9.93
CA ASN A 203 -26.73 14.18 -10.81
C ASN A 203 -25.46 13.94 -11.67
N GLY A 204 -24.81 12.77 -11.51
CA GLY A 204 -23.59 12.37 -12.21
C GLY A 204 -22.31 12.86 -11.53
N THR A 205 -22.40 13.46 -10.36
CA THR A 205 -21.27 13.93 -9.55
C THR A 205 -21.48 13.54 -8.11
N LEU A 206 -20.55 12.76 -7.56
CA LEU A 206 -20.57 12.40 -6.15
C LEU A 206 -20.00 13.55 -5.31
N GLU A 207 -20.88 14.27 -4.61
CA GLU A 207 -20.48 15.36 -3.74
C GLU A 207 -19.94 14.83 -2.42
N VAL A 208 -18.70 15.24 -2.11
CA VAL A 208 -17.98 14.82 -0.89
C VAL A 208 -17.37 16.04 -0.19
N LYS A 209 -17.14 15.92 1.10
CA LYS A 209 -16.44 16.91 1.94
C LYS A 209 -15.23 16.27 2.60
N GLY A 210 -14.29 17.06 3.09
CA GLY A 210 -13.16 16.54 3.84
C GLY A 210 -13.62 15.75 5.08
N GLY A 211 -13.17 14.51 5.20
CA GLY A 211 -13.55 13.58 6.26
C GLY A 211 -14.77 12.70 5.94
N ASP A 212 -15.41 12.88 4.78
CA ASP A 212 -16.46 11.96 4.34
C ASP A 212 -15.89 10.59 3.97
N THR A 213 -16.69 9.55 4.20
CA THR A 213 -16.44 8.20 3.70
C THR A 213 -17.37 7.92 2.53
N VAL A 214 -16.87 7.21 1.52
CA VAL A 214 -17.66 6.75 0.38
C VAL A 214 -17.80 5.23 0.48
N GLN A 215 -19.04 4.76 0.52
CA GLN A 215 -19.37 3.34 0.43
C GLN A 215 -19.71 3.01 -1.02
N VAL A 216 -19.17 1.91 -1.51
CA VAL A 216 -19.47 1.34 -2.82
C VAL A 216 -20.27 0.07 -2.60
N LEU A 217 -21.49 0.05 -3.11
CA LEU A 217 -22.44 -1.07 -2.95
C LEU A 217 -22.68 -1.72 -4.30
N TYR A 218 -22.21 -2.93 -4.44
CA TYR A 218 -22.52 -3.79 -5.56
C TYR A 218 -23.54 -4.83 -5.09
N THR A 219 -24.59 -5.01 -5.88
CA THR A 219 -25.58 -6.09 -5.65
C THR A 219 -25.35 -7.14 -6.70
N ASP A 220 -24.85 -8.29 -6.27
CA ASP A 220 -24.71 -9.43 -7.16
C ASP A 220 -26.10 -9.98 -7.51
N SER A 221 -26.42 -9.91 -8.78
CA SER A 221 -27.69 -10.42 -9.34
C SER A 221 -27.46 -11.53 -10.37
N HIS A 222 -26.22 -11.99 -10.52
CA HIS A 222 -25.85 -12.98 -11.52
C HIS A 222 -25.24 -14.19 -10.84
N THR A 223 -25.69 -15.39 -11.23
CA THR A 223 -25.06 -16.66 -10.84
C THR A 223 -24.68 -17.45 -12.09
N GLU A 224 -23.74 -18.36 -12.00
CA GLU A 224 -23.33 -19.25 -13.11
C GLU A 224 -24.54 -20.00 -13.73
N ASP A 225 -25.58 -20.27 -12.94
CA ASP A 225 -26.77 -20.98 -13.35
C ASP A 225 -27.95 -20.05 -13.72
N LYS A 226 -27.73 -18.74 -13.85
CA LYS A 226 -28.82 -17.73 -14.09
C LYS A 226 -29.88 -17.69 -12.99
N GLN A 227 -29.59 -18.15 -11.80
CA GLN A 227 -30.42 -17.92 -10.61
C GLN A 227 -30.01 -16.60 -9.98
N VAL A 228 -31.00 -15.84 -9.53
CA VAL A 228 -30.76 -14.54 -8.89
C VAL A 228 -30.51 -14.76 -7.40
N ASP A 229 -29.26 -14.78 -7.01
CA ASP A 229 -28.88 -14.60 -5.61
C ASP A 229 -28.48 -13.14 -5.39
N VAL A 230 -28.98 -12.54 -4.31
CA VAL A 230 -28.69 -11.14 -3.96
C VAL A 230 -27.68 -11.15 -2.81
N GLU A 231 -26.41 -10.96 -3.12
CA GLU A 231 -25.40 -10.73 -2.13
C GLU A 231 -24.97 -9.24 -2.20
N VAL A 232 -25.07 -8.55 -1.06
CA VAL A 232 -24.61 -7.14 -0.94
C VAL A 232 -23.21 -7.18 -0.34
N LEU A 233 -22.22 -6.83 -1.14
CA LEU A 233 -20.82 -6.69 -0.72
C LEU A 233 -20.56 -5.30 -0.17
#